data_b5b46c88c4bdd137eafcb3343538e780
#
_entry.id   b5b46c88c4bdd137eafcb3343538e780
#
_cell.length_a   1.000
_cell.length_b   1.000
_cell.length_c   1.000
_cell.angle_alpha   90.00
_cell.angle_beta   90.00
_cell.angle_gamma   90.00
#
_symmetry.space_group_name_H-M   'P 1'
#
loop_
_entity.id
_entity.type
_entity.pdbx_description
1 polymer ?
#
loop_
_entity_poly.entity_id
_entity_poly.type
_entity_poly.pdbx_seq_one_letter_code
_entity_poly.pdbx_strand_id
1 'polypeptide(L)'
;PHAHALIKGIDASKALALPGVKAVVTGADVPQNIGLYLVDRPILARDRVRYVGEPVAGVVASSEEMAVEAAALVEVEYEELPAVFDPEEGARPDAPLLHPDLGSYKVANFIFPQPGTNISEHFKLRKGDVEAAWPQCTAIVEGTFRLPQIQHVPIEPHVAVGLWEPSGDVTLWTCSQSPFAQRDLMAQSLGIPHGKLRVVSPY
;
A
#
# COMPACT_ATOMS: atom_id res chain seq x y z
N PRO A 1 10.25 10.71 2.07
CA PRO A 1 11.38 11.02 1.19
C PRO A 1 12.37 9.86 1.05
N HIS A 2 12.30 8.82 1.92
CA HIS A 2 13.24 7.71 1.99
C HIS A 2 12.70 6.46 1.28
N ALA A 3 13.60 5.69 0.66
CA ALA A 3 13.26 4.43 0.01
C ALA A 3 13.02 3.29 1.03
N HIS A 4 13.73 3.33 2.17
CA HIS A 4 13.51 2.44 3.30
C HIS A 4 14.07 3.12 4.56
N ALA A 5 13.22 3.32 5.57
CA ALA A 5 13.62 3.94 6.82
C ALA A 5 12.68 3.55 7.96
N LEU A 6 13.18 3.52 9.19
CA LEU A 6 12.36 3.50 10.40
C LEU A 6 11.78 4.88 10.65
N ILE A 7 10.54 4.93 11.14
CA ILE A 7 9.90 6.13 11.67
C ILE A 7 10.19 6.16 13.17
N LYS A 8 11.01 7.13 13.64
CA LYS A 8 11.40 7.29 15.04
C LYS A 8 10.42 8.15 15.81
N GLY A 9 9.79 9.10 15.11
CA GLY A 9 8.81 10.02 15.70
C GLY A 9 8.10 10.84 14.64
N ILE A 10 6.90 11.30 14.97
CA ILE A 10 6.09 12.22 14.17
C ILE A 10 5.68 13.36 15.08
N ASP A 11 6.10 14.58 14.78
CA ASP A 11 5.68 15.80 15.49
C ASP A 11 4.71 16.60 14.60
N ALA A 12 3.45 16.63 14.98
CA ALA A 12 2.39 17.39 14.33
C ALA A 12 2.03 18.69 15.08
N SER A 13 2.75 19.07 16.11
CA SER A 13 2.41 20.18 17.00
C SER A 13 2.26 21.51 16.24
N LYS A 14 3.17 21.81 15.32
CA LYS A 14 3.13 23.01 14.49
C LYS A 14 1.93 23.01 13.54
N ALA A 15 1.62 21.87 12.93
CA ALA A 15 0.47 21.71 12.05
C ALA A 15 -0.85 21.90 12.81
N LEU A 16 -0.97 21.29 13.99
CA LEU A 16 -2.17 21.40 14.86
C LEU A 16 -2.39 22.82 15.41
N ALA A 17 -1.33 23.63 15.52
CA ALA A 17 -1.42 25.00 15.98
C ALA A 17 -2.01 25.96 14.92
N LEU A 18 -2.06 25.58 13.66
CA LEU A 18 -2.63 26.43 12.59
C LEU A 18 -4.16 26.57 12.74
N PRO A 19 -4.68 27.80 12.68
CA PRO A 19 -6.13 28.01 12.70
C PRO A 19 -6.81 27.30 11.54
N GLY A 20 -7.85 26.50 11.84
CA GLY A 20 -8.61 25.77 10.82
C GLY A 20 -8.16 24.34 10.55
N VAL A 21 -7.00 23.90 11.04
CA VAL A 21 -6.62 22.49 11.12
C VAL A 21 -7.52 21.80 12.14
N LYS A 22 -8.08 20.66 11.78
CA LYS A 22 -9.04 19.89 12.59
C LYS A 22 -8.40 18.67 13.21
N ALA A 23 -7.51 17.99 12.47
CA ALA A 23 -6.79 16.81 12.93
C ALA A 23 -5.56 16.57 12.07
N VAL A 24 -4.59 15.87 12.66
CA VAL A 24 -3.53 15.15 11.96
C VAL A 24 -3.68 13.68 12.31
N VAL A 25 -3.81 12.84 11.29
CA VAL A 25 -4.00 11.39 11.42
C VAL A 25 -2.69 10.70 11.06
N THR A 26 -2.28 9.76 11.87
CA THR A 26 -1.04 8.97 11.69
C THR A 26 -1.36 7.47 11.61
N GLY A 27 -0.35 6.65 11.36
CA GLY A 27 -0.51 5.20 11.38
C GLY A 27 -0.95 4.63 12.74
N ALA A 28 -0.77 5.36 13.84
CA ALA A 28 -1.26 4.97 15.16
C ALA A 28 -2.79 5.08 15.26
N ASP A 29 -3.39 6.04 14.57
CA ASP A 29 -4.85 6.27 14.55
C ASP A 29 -5.58 5.26 13.65
N VAL A 30 -4.88 4.72 12.64
CA VAL A 30 -5.40 3.76 11.65
C VAL A 30 -4.52 2.51 11.59
N PRO A 31 -4.52 1.69 12.66
CA PRO A 31 -3.58 0.58 12.82
C PRO A 31 -3.82 -0.62 11.90
N GLN A 32 -4.89 -0.60 11.10
CA GLN A 32 -5.22 -1.71 10.21
C GLN A 32 -4.28 -1.75 9.00
N ASN A 33 -3.96 -2.96 8.58
CA ASN A 33 -3.39 -3.19 7.26
C ASN A 33 -4.51 -3.47 6.26
N ILE A 34 -4.26 -3.13 5.01
CA ILE A 34 -5.13 -3.40 3.87
C ILE A 34 -4.41 -4.25 2.82
N GLY A 35 -5.16 -4.95 2.01
CA GLY A 35 -4.69 -5.75 0.89
C GLY A 35 -5.77 -6.70 0.40
N LEU A 36 -5.85 -6.93 -0.91
CA LEU A 36 -6.84 -7.84 -1.51
C LEU A 36 -6.47 -9.31 -1.27
N TYR A 37 -5.20 -9.64 -1.45
CA TYR A 37 -4.71 -11.01 -1.43
C TYR A 37 -3.69 -11.23 -0.31
N LEU A 38 -2.86 -10.25 -0.07
CA LEU A 38 -1.90 -10.18 1.03
C LEU A 38 -2.17 -8.88 1.79
N VAL A 39 -2.50 -8.98 3.09
CA VAL A 39 -2.89 -7.83 3.93
C VAL A 39 -1.63 -7.30 4.61
N ASP A 40 -0.73 -6.73 3.83
CA ASP A 40 0.61 -6.32 4.23
C ASP A 40 0.79 -4.79 4.30
N ARG A 41 -0.08 -4.01 3.64
CA ARG A 41 0.08 -2.58 3.48
C ARG A 41 -0.64 -1.80 4.58
N PRO A 42 0.06 -1.02 5.40
CA PRO A 42 -0.60 -0.08 6.31
C PRO A 42 -1.31 1.03 5.53
N ILE A 43 -2.39 1.58 6.07
CA ILE A 43 -3.09 2.75 5.50
C ILE A 43 -2.17 3.97 5.55
N LEU A 44 -1.53 4.19 6.70
CA LEU A 44 -0.42 5.12 6.91
C LEU A 44 0.72 4.35 7.55
N ALA A 45 1.95 4.61 7.11
CA ALA A 45 3.13 3.95 7.67
C ALA A 45 3.26 4.21 9.17
N ARG A 46 3.56 3.16 9.96
CA ARG A 46 3.62 3.22 11.43
C ARG A 46 5.04 3.19 11.97
N ASP A 47 5.77 2.16 11.61
CA ASP A 47 7.09 1.83 12.13
C ASP A 47 8.20 2.09 11.11
N ARG A 48 7.89 1.98 9.85
CA ARG A 48 8.82 2.17 8.74
C ARG A 48 8.14 2.55 7.44
N VAL A 49 8.90 3.21 6.57
CA VAL A 49 8.57 3.41 5.17
C VAL A 49 9.39 2.44 4.32
N ARG A 50 8.78 1.95 3.23
CA ARG A 50 9.32 0.90 2.36
C ARG A 50 9.55 1.34 0.93
N TYR A 51 9.06 2.54 0.59
CA TYR A 51 9.26 3.18 -0.72
C TYR A 51 9.10 4.70 -0.62
N VAL A 52 9.69 5.42 -1.55
CA VAL A 52 9.52 6.87 -1.65
C VAL A 52 8.06 7.20 -1.97
N GLY A 53 7.45 8.08 -1.17
CA GLY A 53 6.04 8.45 -1.32
C GLY A 53 5.07 7.60 -0.49
N GLU A 54 5.54 6.67 0.35
CA GLU A 54 4.66 5.97 1.28
C GLU A 54 4.04 6.97 2.26
N PRO A 55 2.68 7.02 2.37
CA PRO A 55 2.02 8.00 3.22
C PRO A 55 2.27 7.70 4.70
N VAL A 56 2.62 8.73 5.48
CA VAL A 56 2.96 8.63 6.90
C VAL A 56 1.92 9.34 7.77
N ALA A 57 1.40 10.47 7.29
CA ALA A 57 0.39 11.24 7.98
C ALA A 57 -0.61 11.86 6.99
N GLY A 58 -1.82 12.14 7.48
CA GLY A 58 -2.85 12.87 6.76
C GLY A 58 -3.33 14.07 7.58
N VAL A 59 -3.56 15.20 6.93
CA VAL A 59 -4.05 16.43 7.60
C VAL A 59 -5.48 16.70 7.19
N VAL A 60 -6.31 17.03 8.16
CA VAL A 60 -7.69 17.48 7.97
C VAL A 60 -7.79 18.95 8.34
N ALA A 61 -8.21 19.79 7.40
CA ALA A 61 -8.37 21.22 7.59
C ALA A 61 -9.67 21.74 6.95
N SER A 62 -9.99 23.02 7.18
CA SER A 62 -11.20 23.65 6.65
C SER A 62 -11.10 24.04 5.17
N SER A 63 -9.89 24.05 4.59
CA SER A 63 -9.63 24.21 3.15
C SER A 63 -8.44 23.38 2.72
N GLU A 64 -8.32 23.17 1.40
CA GLU A 64 -7.21 22.44 0.80
C GLU A 64 -5.88 23.17 1.01
N GLU A 65 -5.85 24.49 0.79
CA GLU A 65 -4.64 25.31 0.95
C GLU A 65 -4.09 25.18 2.38
N MET A 66 -4.98 25.23 3.37
CA MET A 66 -4.61 25.07 4.78
C MET A 66 -4.14 23.65 5.08
N ALA A 67 -4.74 22.63 4.46
CA ALA A 67 -4.32 21.26 4.64
C ALA A 67 -2.90 21.03 4.07
N VAL A 68 -2.60 21.61 2.91
CA VAL A 68 -1.26 21.56 2.28
C VAL A 68 -0.22 22.30 3.12
N GLU A 69 -0.54 23.52 3.60
CA GLU A 69 0.34 24.28 4.49
C GLU A 69 0.64 23.50 5.77
N ALA A 70 -0.39 22.98 6.41
CA ALA A 70 -0.24 22.21 7.64
C ALA A 70 0.54 20.89 7.41
N ALA A 71 0.32 20.20 6.29
CA ALA A 71 1.05 18.99 5.97
C ALA A 71 2.56 19.22 5.85
N ALA A 72 2.97 20.40 5.34
CA ALA A 72 4.38 20.80 5.26
C ALA A 72 5.03 21.06 6.64
N LEU A 73 4.22 21.27 7.68
CA LEU A 73 4.68 21.49 9.05
C LEU A 73 4.74 20.21 9.92
N VAL A 74 4.29 19.08 9.38
CA VAL A 74 4.46 17.78 10.07
C VAL A 74 5.91 17.34 9.93
N GLU A 75 6.60 17.24 11.06
CA GLU A 75 7.98 16.80 11.12
C GLU A 75 8.05 15.30 11.42
N VAL A 76 8.81 14.56 10.61
CA VAL A 76 9.01 13.11 10.79
C VAL A 76 10.49 12.83 10.93
N GLU A 77 10.84 12.18 12.03
CA GLU A 77 12.20 11.71 12.28
C GLU A 77 12.38 10.31 11.70
N TYR A 78 13.37 10.16 10.83
CA TYR A 78 13.68 8.89 10.15
C TYR A 78 15.08 8.38 10.52
N GLU A 79 15.19 7.05 10.56
CA GLU A 79 16.47 6.34 10.55
C GLU A 79 16.56 5.51 9.28
N GLU A 80 17.46 5.89 8.36
CA GLU A 80 17.59 5.22 7.07
C GLU A 80 18.03 3.76 7.21
N LEU A 81 17.45 2.90 6.41
CA LEU A 81 17.77 1.48 6.30
C LEU A 81 18.26 1.16 4.89
N PRO A 82 19.01 0.06 4.72
CA PRO A 82 19.35 -0.44 3.40
C PRO A 82 18.10 -0.67 2.55
N ALA A 83 18.06 -0.11 1.35
CA ALA A 83 16.93 -0.22 0.43
C ALA A 83 17.18 -1.29 -0.63
N VAL A 84 16.10 -1.85 -1.18
CA VAL A 84 16.13 -2.82 -2.27
C VAL A 84 15.54 -2.16 -3.52
N PHE A 85 16.32 -2.08 -4.60
CA PHE A 85 15.91 -1.47 -5.86
C PHE A 85 15.78 -2.48 -7.01
N ASP A 86 16.45 -3.63 -6.89
CA ASP A 86 16.42 -4.70 -7.88
C ASP A 86 15.73 -5.95 -7.30
N PRO A 87 14.71 -6.52 -7.97
CA PRO A 87 13.99 -7.69 -7.45
C PRO A 87 14.86 -8.95 -7.39
N GLU A 88 15.86 -9.12 -8.27
CA GLU A 88 16.78 -10.25 -8.21
C GLU A 88 17.70 -10.15 -6.98
N GLU A 89 18.18 -8.93 -6.67
CA GLU A 89 18.93 -8.67 -5.44
C GLU A 89 18.05 -8.85 -4.21
N GLY A 90 16.81 -8.37 -4.26
CA GLY A 90 15.84 -8.52 -3.18
C GLY A 90 15.45 -9.96 -2.86
N ALA A 91 15.56 -10.86 -3.83
CA ALA A 91 15.29 -12.28 -3.64
C ALA A 91 16.46 -13.06 -3.02
N ARG A 92 17.64 -12.48 -2.86
CA ARG A 92 18.80 -13.13 -2.25
C ARG A 92 18.57 -13.42 -0.76
N PRO A 93 19.14 -14.47 -0.22
CA PRO A 93 18.97 -14.83 1.20
C PRO A 93 19.50 -13.78 2.19
N ASP A 94 20.46 -12.95 1.77
CA ASP A 94 21.12 -11.90 2.56
C ASP A 94 20.53 -10.51 2.32
N ALA A 95 19.48 -10.40 1.50
CA ALA A 95 18.82 -9.14 1.21
C ALA A 95 18.16 -8.52 2.46
N PRO A 96 18.17 -7.18 2.60
CA PRO A 96 17.40 -6.52 3.65
C PRO A 96 15.92 -6.84 3.54
N LEU A 97 15.29 -7.25 4.66
CA LEU A 97 13.88 -7.59 4.67
C LEU A 97 13.02 -6.31 4.72
N LEU A 98 12.18 -6.13 3.70
CA LEU A 98 11.20 -5.03 3.65
C LEU A 98 9.98 -5.32 4.54
N HIS A 99 9.56 -6.59 4.60
CA HIS A 99 8.45 -7.08 5.42
C HIS A 99 8.94 -8.22 6.34
N PRO A 100 9.62 -7.92 7.46
CA PRO A 100 10.09 -8.96 8.38
C PRO A 100 8.93 -9.81 8.94
N ASP A 101 7.73 -9.25 9.01
CA ASP A 101 6.52 -9.91 9.52
C ASP A 101 5.70 -10.62 8.43
N LEU A 102 6.28 -10.89 7.25
CA LEU A 102 5.57 -11.50 6.11
C LEU A 102 4.79 -12.78 6.48
N GLY A 103 5.30 -13.58 7.42
CA GLY A 103 4.63 -14.80 7.89
C GLY A 103 3.41 -14.57 8.78
N SER A 104 3.19 -13.37 9.28
CA SER A 104 2.07 -13.02 10.17
C SER A 104 0.88 -12.39 9.44
N TYR A 105 1.05 -11.98 8.20
CA TYR A 105 -0.01 -11.31 7.44
C TYR A 105 -1.12 -12.28 7.05
N LYS A 106 -2.35 -11.75 7.01
CA LYS A 106 -3.48 -12.49 6.44
C LYS A 106 -3.28 -12.60 4.93
N VAL A 107 -3.38 -13.83 4.42
CA VAL A 107 -3.21 -14.13 2.98
C VAL A 107 -4.43 -14.86 2.44
N ALA A 108 -4.72 -14.69 1.15
CA ALA A 108 -5.67 -15.51 0.42
C ALA A 108 -5.10 -16.93 0.26
N ASN A 109 -5.96 -17.94 0.19
CA ASN A 109 -5.58 -19.36 0.15
C ASN A 109 -4.79 -19.81 -1.10
N PHE A 110 -4.68 -18.94 -2.10
CA PHE A 110 -3.95 -19.17 -3.34
C PHE A 110 -2.66 -18.32 -3.43
N ILE A 111 -2.34 -17.55 -2.39
CA ILE A 111 -1.11 -16.76 -2.28
C ILE A 111 -0.14 -17.49 -1.36
N PHE A 112 1.10 -17.66 -1.80
CA PHE A 112 2.12 -18.45 -1.12
C PHE A 112 3.38 -17.63 -0.83
N PRO A 113 3.34 -16.69 0.15
CA PRO A 113 4.51 -15.92 0.55
C PRO A 113 5.57 -16.82 1.17
N GLN A 114 6.82 -16.38 1.09
CA GLN A 114 7.96 -17.08 1.71
C GLN A 114 8.47 -16.25 2.91
N PRO A 115 8.03 -16.56 4.14
CA PRO A 115 8.47 -15.84 5.34
C PRO A 115 10.00 -15.86 5.49
N GLY A 116 10.56 -14.74 5.97
CA GLY A 116 12.01 -14.58 6.08
C GLY A 116 12.71 -14.22 4.77
N THR A 117 11.95 -13.92 3.73
CA THR A 117 12.44 -13.41 2.43
C THR A 117 11.61 -12.22 1.98
N ASN A 118 11.99 -11.56 0.87
CA ASN A 118 11.18 -10.53 0.21
C ASN A 118 10.24 -11.12 -0.87
N ILE A 119 10.04 -12.43 -0.89
CA ILE A 119 9.17 -13.10 -1.87
C ILE A 119 7.74 -13.13 -1.32
N SER A 120 6.91 -12.23 -1.80
CA SER A 120 5.51 -12.09 -1.40
C SER A 120 4.60 -13.14 -2.04
N GLU A 121 5.02 -13.72 -3.16
CA GLU A 121 4.26 -14.73 -3.89
C GLU A 121 5.20 -15.68 -4.63
N HIS A 122 4.87 -16.99 -4.58
CA HIS A 122 5.52 -18.02 -5.38
C HIS A 122 4.46 -18.84 -6.12
N PHE A 123 4.00 -18.33 -7.24
CA PHE A 123 3.00 -19.01 -8.07
C PHE A 123 3.62 -20.10 -8.92
N LYS A 124 2.97 -21.27 -8.98
CA LYS A 124 3.38 -22.43 -9.81
C LYS A 124 2.24 -22.86 -10.71
N LEU A 125 2.43 -22.71 -12.01
CA LEU A 125 1.53 -23.28 -13.03
C LEU A 125 2.22 -24.48 -13.68
N ARG A 126 1.57 -25.64 -13.63
CA ARG A 126 2.09 -26.87 -14.23
C ARG A 126 1.03 -27.48 -15.13
N LYS A 127 1.40 -27.75 -16.37
CA LYS A 127 0.54 -28.42 -17.36
C LYS A 127 1.39 -29.31 -18.24
N GLY A 128 1.02 -30.61 -18.35
CA GLY A 128 1.77 -31.58 -19.12
C GLY A 128 3.10 -31.99 -18.47
N ASP A 129 3.99 -32.56 -19.25
CA ASP A 129 5.35 -32.98 -18.86
C ASP A 129 6.34 -32.23 -19.75
N VAL A 130 6.94 -31.18 -19.21
CA VAL A 130 7.89 -30.30 -19.91
C VAL A 130 9.20 -31.05 -20.18
N GLU A 131 9.67 -31.84 -19.22
CA GLU A 131 10.93 -32.60 -19.36
C GLU A 131 10.84 -33.62 -20.47
N ALA A 132 9.72 -34.30 -20.60
CA ALA A 132 9.48 -35.25 -21.68
C ALA A 132 9.31 -34.57 -23.06
N ALA A 133 8.97 -33.28 -23.08
CA ALA A 133 8.79 -32.51 -24.31
C ALA A 133 10.12 -32.01 -24.91
N TRP A 134 11.13 -31.65 -24.09
CA TRP A 134 12.41 -31.10 -24.56
C TRP A 134 13.09 -31.94 -25.67
N PRO A 135 13.23 -33.28 -25.54
CA PRO A 135 13.86 -34.08 -26.57
C PRO A 135 13.11 -34.15 -27.90
N GLN A 136 11.82 -33.71 -27.91
CA GLN A 136 10.97 -33.73 -29.09
C GLN A 136 10.98 -32.37 -29.83
N CYS A 137 11.64 -31.34 -29.27
CA CYS A 137 11.74 -30.01 -29.86
C CYS A 137 12.73 -30.02 -31.05
N THR A 138 12.36 -29.45 -32.18
CA THR A 138 13.24 -29.26 -33.33
C THR A 138 14.31 -28.20 -33.05
N ALA A 139 13.97 -27.19 -32.27
CA ALA A 139 14.87 -26.12 -31.83
C ALA A 139 14.48 -25.66 -30.44
N ILE A 140 15.46 -25.26 -29.65
CA ILE A 140 15.31 -24.66 -28.33
C ILE A 140 15.98 -23.28 -28.38
N VAL A 141 15.25 -22.26 -27.93
CA VAL A 141 15.77 -20.89 -27.84
C VAL A 141 15.60 -20.41 -26.41
N GLU A 142 16.65 -19.86 -25.84
CA GLU A 142 16.67 -19.29 -24.50
C GLU A 142 16.93 -17.79 -24.56
N GLY A 143 16.33 -17.04 -23.63
CA GLY A 143 16.53 -15.60 -23.56
C GLY A 143 16.12 -15.03 -22.21
N THR A 144 16.79 -13.98 -21.78
CA THR A 144 16.44 -13.20 -20.60
C THR A 144 15.88 -11.85 -21.04
N PHE A 145 14.69 -11.50 -20.54
CA PHE A 145 14.03 -10.26 -20.87
C PHE A 145 13.89 -9.40 -19.61
N ARG A 146 14.31 -8.14 -19.66
CA ARG A 146 14.19 -7.17 -18.58
C ARG A 146 13.30 -6.03 -19.01
N LEU A 147 12.26 -5.73 -18.20
CA LEU A 147 11.40 -4.58 -18.37
C LEU A 147 11.68 -3.59 -17.25
N PRO A 148 11.82 -2.29 -17.56
CA PRO A 148 11.95 -1.27 -16.53
C PRO A 148 10.64 -1.09 -15.79
N GLN A 149 10.72 -0.62 -14.55
CA GLN A 149 9.55 -0.13 -13.84
C GLN A 149 8.98 1.10 -14.55
N ILE A 150 7.68 1.13 -14.77
CA ILE A 150 6.98 2.21 -15.49
C ILE A 150 5.96 2.83 -14.54
N GLN A 151 5.97 4.16 -14.47
CA GLN A 151 4.92 4.93 -13.81
C GLN A 151 3.76 5.16 -14.81
N HIS A 152 2.54 4.87 -14.41
CA HIS A 152 1.34 5.00 -15.26
C HIS A 152 1.01 6.45 -15.62
N VAL A 153 1.32 7.38 -14.73
CA VAL A 153 1.05 8.84 -14.88
C VAL A 153 -0.37 9.12 -15.37
N PRO A 154 -1.41 8.67 -14.64
CA PRO A 154 -2.80 8.94 -15.03
C PRO A 154 -3.05 10.45 -15.05
N ILE A 155 -3.82 10.91 -16.04
CA ILE A 155 -4.21 12.34 -16.16
C ILE A 155 -5.17 12.74 -15.05
N GLU A 156 -6.08 11.82 -14.66
CA GLU A 156 -7.02 12.03 -13.57
C GLU A 156 -6.31 11.97 -12.22
N PRO A 157 -6.31 13.03 -11.40
CA PRO A 157 -5.80 12.99 -10.03
C PRO A 157 -6.72 12.18 -9.13
N HIS A 158 -6.15 11.59 -8.09
CA HIS A 158 -6.93 10.86 -7.09
C HIS A 158 -7.72 11.82 -6.22
N VAL A 159 -9.05 11.68 -6.26
CA VAL A 159 -9.99 12.43 -5.42
C VAL A 159 -10.97 11.47 -4.76
N ALA A 160 -11.32 11.75 -3.53
CA ALA A 160 -12.37 11.04 -2.83
C ALA A 160 -13.24 12.02 -2.03
N VAL A 161 -14.56 11.85 -2.09
CA VAL A 161 -15.52 12.60 -1.29
C VAL A 161 -16.27 11.61 -0.42
N GLY A 162 -16.23 11.81 0.90
CA GLY A 162 -16.91 10.99 1.88
C GLY A 162 -18.06 11.72 2.54
N LEU A 163 -19.21 11.06 2.67
CA LEU A 163 -20.33 11.52 3.47
C LEU A 163 -20.64 10.46 4.53
N TRP A 164 -20.56 10.87 5.80
CA TRP A 164 -20.98 10.05 6.94
C TRP A 164 -22.26 10.60 7.50
N GLU A 165 -23.32 9.82 7.42
CA GLU A 165 -24.64 10.21 7.90
C GLU A 165 -24.85 9.86 9.38
N PRO A 166 -25.74 10.58 10.11
CA PRO A 166 -26.07 10.26 11.49
C PRO A 166 -26.60 8.85 11.71
N SER A 167 -27.16 8.21 10.67
CA SER A 167 -27.59 6.80 10.67
C SER A 167 -26.43 5.81 10.75
N GLY A 168 -25.18 6.27 10.57
CA GLY A 168 -23.99 5.45 10.44
C GLY A 168 -23.78 4.90 9.03
N ASP A 169 -24.57 5.34 8.07
CA ASP A 169 -24.36 5.03 6.65
C ASP A 169 -23.27 5.92 6.08
N VAL A 170 -22.43 5.36 5.21
CA VAL A 170 -21.31 6.07 4.59
C VAL A 170 -21.43 5.97 3.08
N THR A 171 -21.31 7.09 2.39
CA THR A 171 -21.17 7.12 0.93
C THR A 171 -19.82 7.69 0.56
N LEU A 172 -19.08 6.97 -0.29
CA LEU A 172 -17.79 7.37 -0.84
C LEU A 172 -17.93 7.55 -2.36
N TRP A 173 -17.64 8.73 -2.87
CA TRP A 173 -17.45 9.00 -4.30
C TRP A 173 -15.95 9.05 -4.58
N THR A 174 -15.49 8.26 -5.54
CA THR A 174 -14.05 8.19 -5.86
C THR A 174 -13.84 7.52 -7.22
N CYS A 175 -12.70 7.80 -7.87
CA CYS A 175 -12.29 7.06 -9.04
C CYS A 175 -11.92 5.62 -8.63
N SER A 176 -12.50 4.63 -9.29
CA SER A 176 -12.19 3.22 -9.04
C SER A 176 -12.62 2.34 -10.21
N GLN A 177 -11.72 1.45 -10.61
CA GLN A 177 -12.05 0.35 -11.57
C GLN A 177 -12.72 -0.84 -10.87
N SER A 178 -12.69 -0.87 -9.52
CA SER A 178 -13.18 -2.00 -8.73
C SER A 178 -13.95 -1.51 -7.49
N PRO A 179 -15.13 -0.89 -7.66
CA PRO A 179 -15.87 -0.28 -6.55
C PRO A 179 -16.26 -1.29 -5.45
N PHE A 180 -16.49 -2.55 -5.79
CA PHE A 180 -16.79 -3.58 -4.80
C PHE A 180 -15.57 -3.94 -3.94
N ALA A 181 -14.41 -4.16 -4.53
CA ALA A 181 -13.18 -4.41 -3.79
C ALA A 181 -12.80 -3.19 -2.92
N GLN A 182 -12.99 -1.98 -3.43
CA GLN A 182 -12.76 -0.76 -2.67
C GLN A 182 -13.73 -0.64 -1.49
N ARG A 183 -15.01 -0.99 -1.66
CA ARG A 183 -15.97 -1.05 -0.56
C ARG A 183 -15.52 -2.03 0.51
N ASP A 184 -15.07 -3.20 0.12
CA ASP A 184 -14.63 -4.23 1.05
C ASP A 184 -13.40 -3.79 1.86
N LEU A 185 -12.40 -3.18 1.20
CA LEU A 185 -11.23 -2.63 1.86
C LEU A 185 -11.58 -1.46 2.80
N MET A 186 -12.47 -0.56 2.37
CA MET A 186 -12.90 0.58 3.19
C MET A 186 -13.72 0.13 4.39
N ALA A 187 -14.65 -0.83 4.22
CA ALA A 187 -15.43 -1.39 5.32
C ALA A 187 -14.52 -2.03 6.37
N GLN A 188 -13.51 -2.78 5.92
CA GLN A 188 -12.49 -3.37 6.79
C GLN A 188 -11.68 -2.30 7.52
N SER A 189 -11.23 -1.26 6.81
CA SER A 189 -10.39 -0.19 7.35
C SER A 189 -11.13 0.66 8.39
N LEU A 190 -12.41 0.93 8.17
CA LEU A 190 -13.25 1.73 9.06
C LEU A 190 -13.93 0.90 10.15
N GLY A 191 -13.85 -0.43 10.08
CA GLY A 191 -14.53 -1.32 11.02
C GLY A 191 -16.06 -1.24 10.96
N ILE A 192 -16.63 -0.94 9.78
CA ILE A 192 -18.08 -0.80 9.57
C ILE A 192 -18.62 -1.96 8.73
N PRO A 193 -19.90 -2.34 8.91
CA PRO A 193 -20.53 -3.38 8.10
C PRO A 193 -20.59 -2.98 6.61
N HIS A 194 -20.35 -3.92 5.70
CA HIS A 194 -20.41 -3.71 4.25
C HIS A 194 -21.73 -3.07 3.78
N GLY A 195 -22.86 -3.44 4.42
CA GLY A 195 -24.17 -2.87 4.11
C GLY A 195 -24.35 -1.40 4.47
N LYS A 196 -23.42 -0.84 5.27
CA LYS A 196 -23.40 0.57 5.68
C LYS A 196 -22.50 1.44 4.78
N LEU A 197 -21.77 0.83 3.86
CA LEU A 197 -20.87 1.55 2.96
C LEU A 197 -21.33 1.43 1.50
N ARG A 198 -21.55 2.57 0.88
CA ARG A 198 -21.81 2.71 -0.55
C ARG A 198 -20.59 3.36 -1.23
N VAL A 199 -20.08 2.72 -2.26
CA VAL A 199 -19.03 3.29 -3.12
C VAL A 199 -19.63 3.63 -4.47
N VAL A 200 -19.41 4.86 -4.92
CA VAL A 200 -19.87 5.38 -6.20
C VAL A 200 -18.63 5.79 -7.00
N SER A 201 -18.47 5.17 -8.16
CA SER A 201 -17.48 5.59 -9.15
C SER A 201 -18.25 6.26 -10.29
N PRO A 202 -18.20 7.62 -10.40
CA PRO A 202 -19.06 8.35 -11.33
C PRO A 202 -18.69 8.09 -12.80
N TYR A 203 -17.41 7.77 -13.11
CA TYR A 203 -16.90 7.54 -14.48
C TYR A 203 -15.81 6.47 -14.47
#